data_1620ebd8e89876f376886e245c38bc8b
#
_entry.id   1620ebd8e89876f376886e245c38bc8b
#
_cell.length_a   1.000
_cell.length_b   1.000
_cell.length_c   1.000
_cell.angle_alpha   90.00
_cell.angle_beta   90.00
_cell.angle_gamma   90.00
#
_symmetry.space_group_name_H-M   'P 1'
#
loop_
_entity.id
_entity.type
_entity.pdbx_description
1 polymer ?
#
loop_
_entity_poly.entity_id
_entity_poly.type
_entity_poly.pdbx_seq_one_letter_code
_entity_poly.pdbx_strand_id
1 'polypeptide(L)'
;MESPLDVKLSAALGGRTAAAFDKAFGLTTVGDLLSHYPRRYARRGELTALTQLPIDENVTIVAEVLEVRSRSMQARRGSILEVRISDGKGILTLTFFNQAWRANELKPGVRGIFAGKVGDYRGTLQLAHPDYELFDATDDRADPAAAKAWAELPIPIYPATSTVASWQVQKSIAVVLDTLPPIEDPVPDAVRSARALMPFRRALELVHRPTTDADWATARESLRFQEAFVLQAALLQQRQ
;
A
#
# COMPACT_ATOMS: atom_id res chain seq x y z
N MET A 1 25.78 6.15 -18.15
CA MET A 1 25.47 5.50 -16.86
C MET A 1 24.14 4.80 -17.05
N GLU A 2 24.02 3.58 -16.56
CA GLU A 2 22.73 2.84 -16.57
C GLU A 2 21.74 3.57 -15.65
N SER A 3 20.50 3.74 -16.10
CA SER A 3 19.48 4.43 -15.30
C SER A 3 19.18 3.64 -14.03
N PRO A 4 18.96 4.27 -12.86
CA PRO A 4 18.48 3.57 -11.67
C PRO A 4 17.19 2.79 -11.89
N LEU A 5 16.41 3.14 -12.91
CA LEU A 5 15.18 2.43 -13.28
C LEU A 5 15.46 1.10 -14.02
N ASP A 6 16.63 0.94 -14.63
CA ASP A 6 17.04 -0.28 -15.34
C ASP A 6 17.59 -1.36 -14.40
N VAL A 7 17.78 -1.04 -13.13
CA VAL A 7 18.27 -1.96 -12.10
C VAL A 7 17.28 -3.14 -11.97
N LYS A 8 17.79 -4.36 -11.96
CA LYS A 8 16.96 -5.58 -11.82
C LYS A 8 16.27 -5.64 -10.46
N LEU A 9 15.01 -6.03 -10.44
CA LEU A 9 14.24 -6.21 -9.19
C LEU A 9 14.90 -7.20 -8.22
N SER A 10 15.64 -8.19 -8.72
CA SER A 10 16.36 -9.12 -7.86
C SER A 10 17.44 -8.47 -7.01
N ALA A 11 18.05 -7.38 -7.49
CA ALA A 11 19.01 -6.59 -6.71
C ALA A 11 18.34 -5.71 -5.66
N ALA A 12 17.15 -5.14 -5.98
CA ALA A 12 16.43 -4.24 -5.09
C ALA A 12 15.58 -4.96 -4.03
N LEU A 13 14.96 -6.11 -4.38
CA LEU A 13 13.96 -6.80 -3.54
C LEU A 13 14.35 -8.24 -3.16
N GLY A 14 15.48 -8.72 -3.69
CA GLY A 14 15.90 -10.12 -3.55
C GLY A 14 15.24 -11.07 -4.56
N GLY A 15 15.93 -12.16 -4.87
CA GLY A 15 15.59 -13.07 -5.98
C GLY A 15 14.20 -13.71 -5.88
N ARG A 16 13.76 -14.08 -4.67
CA ARG A 16 12.43 -14.72 -4.48
C ARG A 16 11.28 -13.77 -4.80
N THR A 17 11.36 -12.55 -4.32
CA THR A 17 10.34 -11.52 -4.57
C THR A 17 10.32 -11.15 -6.04
N ALA A 18 11.49 -10.89 -6.64
CA ALA A 18 11.61 -10.57 -8.06
C ALA A 18 11.03 -11.67 -8.97
N ALA A 19 11.33 -12.94 -8.68
CA ALA A 19 10.78 -14.07 -9.45
C ALA A 19 9.24 -14.16 -9.35
N ALA A 20 8.66 -13.80 -8.19
CA ALA A 20 7.20 -13.75 -8.03
C ALA A 20 6.58 -12.63 -8.87
N PHE A 21 7.20 -11.44 -8.91
CA PHE A 21 6.75 -10.30 -9.73
C PHE A 21 6.88 -10.56 -11.23
N ASP A 22 8.00 -11.15 -11.65
CA ASP A 22 8.21 -11.55 -13.04
C ASP A 22 7.13 -12.54 -13.49
N LYS A 23 6.94 -13.62 -12.73
CA LYS A 23 5.92 -14.64 -13.05
C LYS A 23 4.48 -14.09 -13.03
N ALA A 24 4.16 -13.17 -12.13
CA ALA A 24 2.80 -12.67 -11.95
C ALA A 24 2.43 -11.55 -12.94
N PHE A 25 3.40 -10.69 -13.30
CA PHE A 25 3.16 -9.44 -14.01
C PHE A 25 4.19 -9.16 -15.12
N GLY A 26 5.25 -9.94 -15.28
CA GLY A 26 6.36 -9.68 -16.21
C GLY A 26 7.25 -8.52 -15.78
N LEU A 27 7.27 -8.16 -14.49
CA LEU A 27 8.07 -7.05 -13.97
C LEU A 27 9.46 -7.54 -13.60
N THR A 28 10.49 -6.98 -14.26
CA THR A 28 11.89 -7.43 -14.13
C THR A 28 12.82 -6.35 -13.60
N THR A 29 12.48 -5.06 -13.80
CA THR A 29 13.28 -3.91 -13.42
C THR A 29 12.57 -3.03 -12.38
N VAL A 30 13.33 -2.15 -11.75
CA VAL A 30 12.80 -1.09 -10.87
C VAL A 30 11.81 -0.20 -11.62
N GLY A 31 12.12 0.15 -12.86
CA GLY A 31 11.24 0.95 -13.73
C GLY A 31 9.91 0.24 -14.02
N ASP A 32 9.94 -1.07 -14.31
CA ASP A 32 8.71 -1.87 -14.50
C ASP A 32 7.83 -1.81 -13.27
N LEU A 33 8.41 -2.00 -12.08
CA LEU A 33 7.66 -1.98 -10.82
C LEU A 33 7.07 -0.60 -10.53
N LEU A 34 7.83 0.48 -10.72
CA LEU A 34 7.35 1.85 -10.50
C LEU A 34 6.35 2.31 -11.57
N SER A 35 6.32 1.66 -12.73
CA SER A 35 5.30 1.85 -13.76
C SER A 35 4.05 0.98 -13.55
N HIS A 36 4.07 0.08 -12.58
CA HIS A 36 2.91 -0.72 -12.20
C HIS A 36 1.97 0.10 -11.31
N TYR A 37 1.25 1.04 -11.92
CA TYR A 37 0.45 2.03 -11.21
C TYR A 37 -0.78 1.42 -10.51
N PRO A 38 -1.24 2.07 -9.40
CA PRO A 38 -2.49 1.69 -8.76
C PRO A 38 -3.67 1.77 -9.73
N ARG A 39 -4.54 0.78 -9.67
CA ARG A 39 -5.78 0.74 -10.45
C ARG A 39 -6.81 1.76 -9.94
N ARG A 40 -6.86 1.91 -8.64
CA ARG A 40 -7.76 2.81 -7.93
C ARG A 40 -7.16 3.15 -6.56
N TYR A 41 -7.76 4.11 -5.89
CA TYR A 41 -7.44 4.43 -4.51
C TYR A 41 -8.67 4.14 -3.64
N ALA A 42 -8.45 3.54 -2.48
CA ALA A 42 -9.46 3.29 -1.47
C ALA A 42 -9.26 4.23 -0.29
N ARG A 43 -10.27 4.38 0.55
CA ARG A 43 -10.15 5.05 1.84
C ARG A 43 -10.24 4.01 2.96
N ARG A 44 -9.58 4.28 4.08
CA ARG A 44 -9.62 3.38 5.26
C ARG A 44 -10.97 3.41 5.96
N GLY A 45 -11.76 4.44 5.75
CA GLY A 45 -13.02 4.65 6.45
C GLY A 45 -12.90 5.67 7.59
N GLU A 46 -14.04 5.99 8.18
CA GLU A 46 -14.08 6.95 9.30
C GLU A 46 -13.56 6.34 10.59
N LEU A 47 -13.01 7.19 11.48
CA LEU A 47 -12.60 6.77 12.83
C LEU A 47 -13.83 6.39 13.64
N THR A 48 -13.92 5.11 14.01
CA THR A 48 -15.13 4.52 14.61
C THR A 48 -14.80 3.84 15.93
N ALA A 49 -15.67 4.02 16.93
CA ALA A 49 -15.58 3.28 18.18
C ALA A 49 -16.09 1.84 18.03
N LEU A 50 -15.49 0.88 18.75
CA LEU A 50 -15.87 -0.53 18.67
C LEU A 50 -17.31 -0.82 19.10
N THR A 51 -17.93 0.10 19.83
CA THR A 51 -19.35 -0.01 20.26
C THR A 51 -20.35 0.39 19.17
N GLN A 52 -19.88 0.94 18.03
CA GLN A 52 -20.73 1.50 16.97
C GLN A 52 -20.29 1.06 15.58
N LEU A 53 -19.94 -0.22 15.43
CA LEU A 53 -19.44 -0.75 14.17
C LEU A 53 -20.59 -0.94 13.15
N PRO A 54 -20.58 -0.22 12.01
CA PRO A 54 -21.52 -0.44 10.93
C PRO A 54 -21.11 -1.67 10.13
N ILE A 55 -22.01 -2.64 9.97
CA ILE A 55 -21.76 -3.84 9.16
C ILE A 55 -21.65 -3.44 7.69
N ASP A 56 -20.75 -4.11 6.98
CA ASP A 56 -20.46 -3.89 5.55
C ASP A 56 -19.81 -2.55 5.17
N GLU A 57 -19.48 -1.70 6.14
CA GLU A 57 -18.78 -0.43 5.91
C GLU A 57 -17.28 -0.51 6.25
N ASN A 58 -16.49 0.38 5.65
CA ASN A 58 -15.08 0.53 6.00
C ASN A 58 -14.95 1.44 7.22
N VAL A 59 -14.19 0.97 8.21
CA VAL A 59 -13.94 1.69 9.47
C VAL A 59 -12.44 1.79 9.71
N THR A 60 -12.07 2.79 10.51
CA THR A 60 -10.73 2.93 11.09
C THR A 60 -10.85 2.96 12.61
N ILE A 61 -10.06 2.16 13.30
CA ILE A 61 -10.15 1.95 14.74
C ILE A 61 -8.78 2.13 15.36
N VAL A 62 -8.69 2.95 16.41
CA VAL A 62 -7.52 2.98 17.29
C VAL A 62 -7.75 2.01 18.41
N ALA A 63 -6.87 1.02 18.57
CA ALA A 63 -7.06 -0.05 19.53
C ALA A 63 -5.73 -0.63 20.02
N GLU A 64 -5.81 -1.39 21.11
CA GLU A 64 -4.74 -2.21 21.66
C GLU A 64 -4.98 -3.68 21.38
N VAL A 65 -3.92 -4.41 21.04
CA VAL A 65 -3.97 -5.86 20.87
C VAL A 65 -4.07 -6.52 22.25
N LEU A 66 -5.14 -7.28 22.46
CA LEU A 66 -5.37 -8.04 23.70
C LEU A 66 -4.82 -9.46 23.61
N GLU A 67 -5.06 -10.13 22.49
CA GLU A 67 -4.76 -11.56 22.35
C GLU A 67 -4.47 -11.89 20.89
N VAL A 68 -3.57 -12.85 20.68
CA VAL A 68 -3.20 -13.36 19.36
C VAL A 68 -3.26 -14.87 19.38
N ARG A 69 -4.03 -15.46 18.48
CA ARG A 69 -4.16 -16.92 18.32
C ARG A 69 -3.89 -17.32 16.88
N SER A 70 -3.01 -18.29 16.68
CA SER A 70 -2.80 -18.91 15.39
C SER A 70 -3.30 -20.35 15.41
N ARG A 71 -4.07 -20.72 14.37
CA ARG A 71 -4.57 -22.09 14.21
C ARG A 71 -4.45 -22.55 12.76
N SER A 72 -4.28 -23.85 12.57
CA SER A 72 -4.32 -24.46 11.24
C SER A 72 -5.77 -24.56 10.74
N MET A 73 -5.97 -24.40 9.43
CA MET A 73 -7.26 -24.66 8.80
C MET A 73 -7.54 -26.15 8.71
N GLN A 74 -8.71 -26.60 9.16
CA GLN A 74 -9.08 -28.03 9.15
C GLN A 74 -9.40 -28.55 7.74
N ALA A 75 -9.98 -27.72 6.87
CA ALA A 75 -10.50 -28.14 5.57
C ALA A 75 -9.55 -27.86 4.39
N ARG A 76 -8.50 -27.10 4.57
CA ARG A 76 -7.53 -26.71 3.53
C ARG A 76 -6.14 -26.53 4.17
N ARG A 77 -5.07 -26.72 3.38
CA ARG A 77 -3.72 -26.33 3.82
C ARG A 77 -3.69 -24.82 4.02
N GLY A 78 -3.37 -24.35 5.24
CA GLY A 78 -3.28 -22.95 5.56
C GLY A 78 -3.39 -22.69 7.06
N SER A 79 -3.19 -21.43 7.43
CA SER A 79 -3.29 -20.94 8.80
C SER A 79 -4.29 -19.77 8.89
N ILE A 80 -4.92 -19.65 10.04
CA ILE A 80 -5.73 -18.50 10.41
C ILE A 80 -5.06 -17.87 11.62
N LEU A 81 -4.76 -16.58 11.53
CA LEU A 81 -4.35 -15.75 12.65
C LEU A 81 -5.54 -14.91 13.07
N GLU A 82 -5.98 -15.07 14.30
CA GLU A 82 -7.04 -14.29 14.94
C GLU A 82 -6.39 -13.38 15.98
N VAL A 83 -6.67 -12.07 15.88
CA VAL A 83 -6.14 -11.05 16.79
C VAL A 83 -7.32 -10.31 17.40
N ARG A 84 -7.43 -10.32 18.72
CA ARG A 84 -8.45 -9.55 19.44
C ARG A 84 -7.89 -8.20 19.82
N ILE A 85 -8.61 -7.14 19.43
CA ILE A 85 -8.25 -5.75 19.74
C ILE A 85 -9.34 -5.09 20.59
N SER A 86 -8.98 -4.07 21.36
CA SER A 86 -9.91 -3.27 22.17
C SER A 86 -9.55 -1.79 22.15
N ASP A 87 -10.58 -0.94 22.08
CA ASP A 87 -10.50 0.51 22.31
C ASP A 87 -10.79 0.91 23.77
N GLY A 88 -10.86 -0.07 24.67
CA GLY A 88 -11.26 0.10 26.08
C GLY A 88 -12.77 0.07 26.31
N LYS A 89 -13.61 0.07 25.27
CA LYS A 89 -15.09 0.05 25.35
C LYS A 89 -15.70 -1.17 24.68
N GLY A 90 -15.02 -1.74 23.69
CA GLY A 90 -15.46 -2.91 22.94
C GLY A 90 -14.30 -3.83 22.58
N ILE A 91 -14.63 -4.97 21.97
CA ILE A 91 -13.67 -5.94 21.46
C ILE A 91 -14.03 -6.29 20.02
N LEU A 92 -13.02 -6.35 19.14
CA LEU A 92 -13.17 -6.76 17.75
C LEU A 92 -12.11 -7.81 17.40
N THR A 93 -12.47 -8.73 16.51
CA THR A 93 -11.53 -9.73 15.99
C THR A 93 -11.00 -9.31 14.63
N LEU A 94 -9.69 -9.33 14.47
CA LEU A 94 -9.02 -9.25 13.17
C LEU A 94 -8.68 -10.65 12.72
N THR A 95 -8.93 -10.96 11.44
CA THR A 95 -8.65 -12.29 10.88
C THR A 95 -7.73 -12.20 9.69
N PHE A 96 -6.62 -12.95 9.73
CA PHE A 96 -5.66 -13.01 8.64
C PHE A 96 -5.49 -14.47 8.18
N PHE A 97 -5.72 -14.74 6.90
CA PHE A 97 -5.53 -16.07 6.32
C PHE A 97 -4.12 -16.18 5.71
N ASN A 98 -3.41 -17.26 6.05
CA ASN A 98 -2.05 -17.56 5.58
C ASN A 98 -1.01 -16.47 5.88
N GLN A 99 -1.21 -15.71 6.95
CA GLN A 99 -0.32 -14.64 7.39
C GLN A 99 0.06 -14.77 8.87
N ALA A 100 0.36 -16.00 9.31
CA ALA A 100 0.74 -16.29 10.70
C ALA A 100 1.97 -15.49 11.18
N TRP A 101 2.83 -15.05 10.25
CA TRP A 101 4.00 -14.22 10.54
C TRP A 101 3.65 -12.87 11.19
N ARG A 102 2.42 -12.36 10.99
CA ARG A 102 1.95 -11.12 11.65
C ARG A 102 1.86 -11.23 13.17
N ALA A 103 1.84 -12.43 13.72
CA ALA A 103 1.92 -12.64 15.17
C ALA A 103 3.23 -12.12 15.78
N ASN A 104 4.29 -11.96 14.97
CA ASN A 104 5.55 -11.37 15.43
C ASN A 104 5.45 -9.85 15.65
N GLU A 105 4.53 -9.19 14.96
CA GLU A 105 4.28 -7.74 15.03
C GLU A 105 3.11 -7.43 15.97
N LEU A 106 1.99 -8.14 15.80
CA LEU A 106 0.74 -7.94 16.56
C LEU A 106 0.81 -8.67 17.90
N LYS A 107 1.58 -8.11 18.85
CA LYS A 107 1.75 -8.70 20.18
C LYS A 107 0.76 -8.08 21.17
N PRO A 108 0.29 -8.82 22.19
CA PRO A 108 -0.50 -8.24 23.28
C PRO A 108 0.17 -7.00 23.88
N GLY A 109 -0.61 -5.94 24.13
CA GLY A 109 -0.15 -4.65 24.64
C GLY A 109 0.29 -3.66 23.55
N VAL A 110 0.48 -4.10 22.29
CA VAL A 110 0.81 -3.18 21.18
C VAL A 110 -0.45 -2.41 20.77
N ARG A 111 -0.31 -1.10 20.63
CA ARG A 111 -1.36 -0.21 20.14
C ARG A 111 -1.15 0.14 18.68
N GLY A 112 -2.23 0.43 17.97
CA GLY A 112 -2.16 0.81 16.56
C GLY A 112 -3.48 1.30 16.01
N ILE A 113 -3.45 1.65 14.73
CA ILE A 113 -4.63 1.97 13.94
C ILE A 113 -4.90 0.76 13.05
N PHE A 114 -6.16 0.33 13.02
CA PHE A 114 -6.63 -0.81 12.23
C PHE A 114 -7.76 -0.34 11.33
N ALA A 115 -7.71 -0.67 10.04
CA ALA A 115 -8.71 -0.26 9.07
C ALA A 115 -9.16 -1.42 8.20
N GLY A 116 -10.46 -1.51 7.94
CA GLY A 116 -11.02 -2.54 7.08
C GLY A 116 -12.52 -2.53 7.03
N LYS A 117 -13.07 -3.42 6.22
CA LYS A 117 -14.51 -3.61 6.10
C LYS A 117 -15.02 -4.48 7.26
N VAL A 118 -16.03 -4.00 7.96
CA VAL A 118 -16.70 -4.75 9.03
C VAL A 118 -17.52 -5.89 8.42
N GLY A 119 -17.16 -7.10 8.72
CA GLY A 119 -17.91 -8.29 8.34
C GLY A 119 -18.52 -8.99 9.54
N ASP A 120 -19.56 -9.76 9.32
CA ASP A 120 -20.13 -10.68 10.30
C ASP A 120 -19.74 -12.12 9.94
N TYR A 121 -19.19 -12.84 10.90
CA TYR A 121 -18.96 -14.26 10.77
C TYR A 121 -19.59 -15.01 11.95
N ARG A 122 -20.71 -15.68 11.69
CA ARG A 122 -21.46 -16.45 12.69
C ARG A 122 -21.91 -15.60 13.89
N GLY A 123 -22.34 -14.36 13.64
CA GLY A 123 -22.78 -13.43 14.69
C GLY A 123 -21.65 -12.71 15.42
N THR A 124 -20.41 -12.84 14.93
CA THR A 124 -19.26 -12.14 15.50
C THR A 124 -18.72 -11.14 14.48
N LEU A 125 -18.67 -9.86 14.86
CA LEU A 125 -18.08 -8.82 14.02
C LEU A 125 -16.58 -8.99 13.92
N GLN A 126 -16.03 -8.84 12.72
CA GLN A 126 -14.60 -8.95 12.45
C GLN A 126 -14.15 -8.05 11.31
N LEU A 127 -12.85 -7.76 11.26
CA LEU A 127 -12.17 -7.26 10.06
C LEU A 127 -11.33 -8.37 9.45
N ALA A 128 -11.60 -8.71 8.19
CA ALA A 128 -10.80 -9.69 7.46
C ALA A 128 -9.69 -8.97 6.69
N HIS A 129 -8.44 -9.36 6.93
CA HIS A 129 -7.25 -8.74 6.34
C HIS A 129 -7.22 -7.20 6.46
N PRO A 130 -7.41 -6.63 7.67
CA PRO A 130 -7.35 -5.19 7.83
C PRO A 130 -5.95 -4.65 7.49
N ASP A 131 -5.92 -3.41 7.00
CA ASP A 131 -4.71 -2.60 7.04
C ASP A 131 -4.46 -2.17 8.49
N TYR A 132 -3.19 -2.08 8.88
CA TYR A 132 -2.85 -1.55 10.19
C TYR A 132 -1.49 -0.85 10.20
N GLU A 133 -1.35 0.04 11.14
CA GLU A 133 -0.10 0.70 11.48
C GLU A 133 0.05 0.70 13.00
N LEU A 134 1.17 0.14 13.49
CA LEU A 134 1.42 0.02 14.91
C LEU A 134 2.13 1.28 15.42
N PHE A 135 1.84 1.66 16.66
CA PHE A 135 2.47 2.79 17.31
C PHE A 135 3.72 2.36 18.07
N ASP A 136 4.76 3.15 17.96
CA ASP A 136 5.88 3.10 18.90
C ASP A 136 5.47 3.70 20.24
N ALA A 137 6.18 3.37 21.33
CA ALA A 137 5.86 3.83 22.67
C ALA A 137 5.84 5.38 22.83
N THR A 138 6.41 6.11 21.87
CA THR A 138 6.49 7.57 21.83
C THR A 138 5.66 8.20 20.71
N ASP A 139 4.73 7.44 20.11
CA ASP A 139 4.01 7.87 18.91
C ASP A 139 2.80 8.75 19.28
N ASP A 140 2.81 9.99 18.80
CA ASP A 140 1.72 10.96 18.96
C ASP A 140 0.44 10.59 18.15
N ARG A 141 0.49 9.58 17.26
CA ARG A 141 -0.67 9.09 16.49
C ARG A 141 -1.72 8.37 17.35
N ALA A 142 -1.45 8.19 18.64
CA ALA A 142 -2.48 7.86 19.63
C ALA A 142 -3.50 9.02 19.78
N ASP A 143 -3.17 10.23 19.28
CA ASP A 143 -4.08 11.36 19.22
C ASP A 143 -5.17 11.14 18.15
N PRO A 144 -6.45 11.40 18.47
CA PRO A 144 -7.57 11.26 17.54
C PRO A 144 -7.42 12.07 16.25
N ALA A 145 -6.77 13.24 16.27
CA ALA A 145 -6.56 14.07 15.09
C ALA A 145 -5.58 13.43 14.11
N ALA A 146 -4.48 12.87 14.60
CA ALA A 146 -3.51 12.14 13.77
C ALA A 146 -4.10 10.84 13.21
N ALA A 147 -4.90 10.13 14.01
CA ALA A 147 -5.61 8.94 13.58
C ALA A 147 -6.63 9.27 12.46
N LYS A 148 -7.35 10.39 12.57
CA LYS A 148 -8.27 10.85 11.54
C LYS A 148 -7.54 11.21 10.25
N ALA A 149 -6.44 11.95 10.34
CA ALA A 149 -5.62 12.29 9.17
C ALA A 149 -5.11 11.03 8.47
N TRP A 150 -4.66 10.03 9.22
CA TRP A 150 -4.24 8.74 8.66
C TRP A 150 -5.40 7.97 7.97
N ALA A 151 -6.60 8.02 8.54
CA ALA A 151 -7.79 7.39 7.95
C ALA A 151 -8.19 8.01 6.61
N GLU A 152 -7.90 9.30 6.41
CA GLU A 152 -8.22 10.05 5.19
C GLU A 152 -7.19 9.83 4.06
N LEU A 153 -6.00 9.29 4.36
CA LEU A 153 -4.98 9.02 3.34
C LEU A 153 -5.49 8.03 2.29
N PRO A 154 -5.33 8.34 0.99
CA PRO A 154 -5.69 7.42 -0.07
C PRO A 154 -4.79 6.17 -0.04
N ILE A 155 -5.39 4.98 -0.10
CA ILE A 155 -4.68 3.71 -0.17
C ILE A 155 -4.57 3.28 -1.63
N PRO A 156 -3.37 3.15 -2.20
CA PRO A 156 -3.21 2.66 -3.55
C PRO A 156 -3.55 1.16 -3.63
N ILE A 157 -4.47 0.81 -4.54
CA ILE A 157 -4.88 -0.58 -4.80
C ILE A 157 -4.31 -1.01 -6.16
N TYR A 158 -3.38 -1.94 -6.12
CA TYR A 158 -2.70 -2.46 -7.30
C TYR A 158 -3.43 -3.66 -7.91
N PRO A 159 -3.25 -3.91 -9.22
CA PRO A 159 -3.58 -5.20 -9.81
C PRO A 159 -2.93 -6.32 -8.98
N ALA A 160 -3.70 -7.36 -8.71
CA ALA A 160 -3.25 -8.50 -7.91
C ALA A 160 -3.53 -9.80 -8.66
N THR A 161 -2.78 -10.85 -8.31
CA THR A 161 -2.98 -12.21 -8.81
C THR A 161 -3.22 -13.16 -7.63
N SER A 162 -3.45 -14.44 -7.90
CA SER A 162 -3.55 -15.45 -6.85
C SER A 162 -2.25 -15.65 -6.05
N THR A 163 -1.11 -15.21 -6.60
CA THR A 163 0.22 -15.41 -6.01
C THR A 163 0.83 -14.12 -5.45
N VAL A 164 0.42 -12.95 -5.95
CA VAL A 164 0.92 -11.64 -5.50
C VAL A 164 -0.26 -10.75 -5.17
N ALA A 165 -0.43 -10.43 -3.90
CA ALA A 165 -1.49 -9.55 -3.41
C ALA A 165 -1.11 -8.06 -3.56
N SER A 166 -2.13 -7.18 -3.63
CA SER A 166 -1.94 -5.73 -3.75
C SER A 166 -1.02 -5.14 -2.67
N TRP A 167 -1.15 -5.58 -1.42
CA TRP A 167 -0.30 -5.10 -0.32
C TRP A 167 1.19 -5.48 -0.50
N GLN A 168 1.48 -6.63 -1.15
CA GLN A 168 2.86 -7.04 -1.46
C GLN A 168 3.47 -6.11 -2.52
N VAL A 169 2.69 -5.73 -3.52
CA VAL A 169 3.09 -4.72 -4.52
C VAL A 169 3.38 -3.39 -3.83
N GLN A 170 2.46 -2.91 -2.99
CA GLN A 170 2.61 -1.67 -2.24
C GLN A 170 3.88 -1.66 -1.38
N LYS A 171 4.11 -2.72 -0.60
CA LYS A 171 5.31 -2.87 0.24
C LYS A 171 6.60 -2.86 -0.58
N SER A 172 6.61 -3.55 -1.71
CA SER A 172 7.78 -3.61 -2.58
C SER A 172 8.08 -2.27 -3.24
N ILE A 173 7.06 -1.55 -3.69
CA ILE A 173 7.20 -0.19 -4.21
C ILE A 173 7.72 0.75 -3.13
N ALA A 174 7.24 0.62 -1.89
CA ALA A 174 7.72 1.42 -0.77
C ALA A 174 9.23 1.24 -0.55
N VAL A 175 9.71 0.00 -0.48
CA VAL A 175 11.14 -0.31 -0.34
C VAL A 175 11.96 0.30 -1.49
N VAL A 176 11.47 0.15 -2.73
CA VAL A 176 12.16 0.69 -3.91
C VAL A 176 12.20 2.22 -3.88
N LEU A 177 11.10 2.90 -3.58
CA LEU A 177 11.07 4.36 -3.49
C LEU A 177 11.99 4.91 -2.40
N ASP A 178 12.10 4.23 -1.25
CA ASP A 178 12.96 4.66 -0.14
C ASP A 178 14.45 4.55 -0.49
N THR A 179 14.80 3.63 -1.37
CA THR A 179 16.20 3.38 -1.77
C THR A 179 16.56 3.90 -3.17
N LEU A 180 15.60 4.46 -3.90
CA LEU A 180 15.80 4.93 -5.28
C LEU A 180 16.71 6.14 -5.32
N PRO A 181 17.89 6.05 -5.99
CA PRO A 181 18.76 7.20 -6.21
C PRO A 181 18.04 8.30 -7.03
N PRO A 182 18.65 9.51 -7.14
CA PRO A 182 18.16 10.53 -8.05
C PRO A 182 18.03 9.99 -9.47
N ILE A 183 16.90 10.28 -10.11
CA ILE A 183 16.60 9.90 -11.50
C ILE A 183 16.46 11.14 -12.35
N GLU A 184 16.88 11.06 -13.61
CA GLU A 184 16.68 12.12 -14.57
C GLU A 184 15.21 12.24 -14.98
N ASP A 185 14.76 13.48 -15.16
CA ASP A 185 13.43 13.75 -15.71
C ASP A 185 13.47 13.62 -17.23
N PRO A 186 12.68 12.73 -17.85
CA PRO A 186 12.71 12.55 -19.30
C PRO A 186 12.06 13.71 -20.06
N VAL A 187 11.32 14.59 -19.38
CA VAL A 187 10.71 15.78 -19.96
C VAL A 187 11.58 17.00 -19.68
N PRO A 188 12.06 17.72 -20.71
CA PRO A 188 12.87 18.93 -20.51
C PRO A 188 12.16 19.97 -19.66
N ASP A 189 12.92 20.69 -18.81
CA ASP A 189 12.41 21.69 -17.87
C ASP A 189 11.51 22.75 -18.52
N ALA A 190 11.86 23.23 -19.71
CA ALA A 190 11.08 24.21 -20.45
C ALA A 190 9.67 23.68 -20.80
N VAL A 191 9.58 22.42 -21.21
CA VAL A 191 8.31 21.76 -21.55
C VAL A 191 7.49 21.51 -20.28
N ARG A 192 8.14 21.00 -19.23
CA ARG A 192 7.52 20.73 -17.95
C ARG A 192 6.92 22.00 -17.33
N SER A 193 7.70 23.07 -17.29
CA SER A 193 7.25 24.37 -16.76
C SER A 193 6.11 24.98 -17.57
N ALA A 194 6.21 24.95 -18.91
CA ALA A 194 5.16 25.48 -19.77
C ALA A 194 3.82 24.76 -19.65
N ARG A 195 3.83 23.51 -19.17
CA ARG A 195 2.64 22.67 -19.00
C ARG A 195 2.26 22.44 -17.54
N ALA A 196 2.94 23.10 -16.59
CA ALA A 196 2.73 22.95 -15.16
C ALA A 196 2.79 21.47 -14.69
N LEU A 197 3.67 20.65 -15.30
CA LEU A 197 3.82 19.26 -14.96
C LEU A 197 4.69 19.08 -13.73
N MET A 198 4.34 18.10 -12.93
CA MET A 198 5.13 17.69 -11.77
C MET A 198 6.45 17.04 -12.22
N PRO A 199 7.59 17.25 -11.49
CA PRO A 199 8.81 16.52 -11.74
C PRO A 199 8.60 15.01 -11.68
N PHE A 200 9.24 14.26 -12.57
CA PHE A 200 9.03 12.80 -12.73
C PHE A 200 9.18 12.03 -11.44
N ARG A 201 10.26 12.26 -10.68
CA ARG A 201 10.50 11.62 -9.38
C ARG A 201 9.35 11.89 -8.40
N ARG A 202 8.88 13.14 -8.33
CA ARG A 202 7.77 13.53 -7.45
C ARG A 202 6.45 12.91 -7.89
N ALA A 203 6.22 12.82 -9.19
CA ALA A 203 5.02 12.17 -9.73
C ALA A 203 5.00 10.67 -9.38
N LEU A 204 6.14 9.97 -9.48
CA LEU A 204 6.26 8.58 -9.03
C LEU A 204 5.99 8.42 -7.53
N GLU A 205 6.47 9.33 -6.71
CA GLU A 205 6.17 9.28 -5.27
C GLU A 205 4.68 9.44 -4.99
N LEU A 206 4.06 10.47 -5.55
CA LEU A 206 2.67 10.81 -5.23
C LEU A 206 1.64 9.87 -5.88
N VAL A 207 1.95 9.22 -6.99
CA VAL A 207 1.06 8.17 -7.52
C VAL A 207 1.05 6.92 -6.64
N HIS A 208 2.13 6.64 -5.92
CA HIS A 208 2.25 5.47 -5.06
C HIS A 208 2.02 5.76 -3.58
N ARG A 209 2.29 7.00 -3.14
CA ARG A 209 2.16 7.46 -1.74
C ARG A 209 1.46 8.82 -1.68
N PRO A 210 0.21 8.92 -2.16
CA PRO A 210 -0.52 10.18 -2.11
C PRO A 210 -0.91 10.54 -0.68
N THR A 211 -0.91 11.83 -0.36
CA THR A 211 -1.45 12.37 0.88
C THR A 211 -2.87 12.89 0.70
N THR A 212 -3.22 13.27 -0.52
CA THR A 212 -4.55 13.72 -0.90
C THR A 212 -5.00 13.11 -2.24
N ASP A 213 -6.29 13.22 -2.56
CA ASP A 213 -6.80 12.81 -3.88
C ASP A 213 -6.22 13.68 -5.02
N ALA A 214 -5.96 14.96 -4.75
CA ALA A 214 -5.35 15.87 -5.73
C ALA A 214 -3.92 15.43 -6.09
N ASP A 215 -3.16 14.90 -5.13
CA ASP A 215 -1.77 14.47 -5.34
C ASP A 215 -1.68 13.37 -6.41
N TRP A 216 -2.44 12.28 -6.23
CA TRP A 216 -2.36 11.19 -7.19
C TRP A 216 -2.98 11.55 -8.55
N ALA A 217 -3.99 12.42 -8.57
CA ALA A 217 -4.62 12.86 -9.82
C ALA A 217 -3.62 13.67 -10.68
N THR A 218 -2.97 14.68 -10.08
CA THR A 218 -1.95 15.51 -10.74
C THR A 218 -0.71 14.69 -11.12
N ALA A 219 -0.26 13.79 -10.24
CA ALA A 219 0.85 12.90 -10.52
C ALA A 219 0.56 12.02 -11.74
N ARG A 220 -0.64 11.43 -11.80
CA ARG A 220 -1.06 10.56 -12.92
C ARG A 220 -1.15 11.31 -14.24
N GLU A 221 -1.60 12.56 -14.22
CA GLU A 221 -1.62 13.41 -15.41
C GLU A 221 -0.19 13.68 -15.92
N SER A 222 0.72 14.04 -15.03
CA SER A 222 2.13 14.28 -15.36
C SER A 222 2.80 13.02 -15.91
N LEU A 223 2.56 11.85 -15.32
CA LEU A 223 3.10 10.56 -15.81
C LEU A 223 2.55 10.17 -17.18
N ARG A 224 1.25 10.38 -17.44
CA ARG A 224 0.66 10.14 -18.76
C ARG A 224 1.27 11.04 -19.84
N PHE A 225 1.49 12.31 -19.52
CA PHE A 225 2.15 13.22 -20.45
C PHE A 225 3.59 12.76 -20.73
N GLN A 226 4.34 12.40 -19.70
CA GLN A 226 5.71 11.92 -19.82
C GLN A 226 5.80 10.66 -20.69
N GLU A 227 4.95 9.66 -20.47
CA GLU A 227 4.90 8.45 -21.32
C GLU A 227 4.64 8.79 -22.79
N ALA A 228 3.66 9.66 -23.06
CA ALA A 228 3.35 10.10 -24.40
C ALA A 228 4.52 10.88 -25.05
N PHE A 229 5.17 11.76 -24.28
CA PHE A 229 6.32 12.55 -24.73
C PHE A 229 7.49 11.66 -25.12
N VAL A 230 7.88 10.71 -24.24
CA VAL A 230 8.99 9.78 -24.49
C VAL A 230 8.69 8.92 -25.71
N LEU A 231 7.47 8.39 -25.86
CA LEU A 231 7.07 7.60 -27.00
C LEU A 231 7.17 8.41 -28.31
N GLN A 232 6.67 9.64 -28.32
CA GLN A 232 6.74 10.50 -29.50
C GLN A 232 8.18 10.89 -29.85
N ALA A 233 9.01 11.20 -28.88
CA ALA A 233 10.42 11.49 -29.08
C ALA A 233 11.16 10.29 -29.70
N ALA A 234 10.93 9.08 -29.20
CA ALA A 234 11.52 7.86 -29.73
C ALA A 234 11.09 7.59 -31.18
N LEU A 235 9.79 7.77 -31.51
CA LEU A 235 9.29 7.61 -32.88
C LEU A 235 9.86 8.64 -33.86
N LEU A 236 10.10 9.87 -33.41
CA LEU A 236 10.72 10.90 -34.24
C LEU A 236 12.20 10.59 -34.51
N GLN A 237 12.94 10.06 -33.54
CA GLN A 237 14.32 9.63 -33.73
C GLN A 237 14.46 8.47 -34.72
N GLN A 238 13.51 7.55 -34.79
CA GLN A 238 13.52 6.43 -35.72
C GLN A 238 13.23 6.84 -37.18
N ARG A 239 12.70 8.05 -37.41
CA ARG A 239 12.38 8.57 -38.77
C ARG A 239 13.50 9.41 -39.39
N GLN A 240 14.57 9.66 -38.62
CA GLN A 240 15.78 10.33 -39.09
C GLN A 240 16.84 9.31 -39.54
#